data_4387dca47f5e9887e2c91ba92d0fe776
#
_entry.id   4387dca47f5e9887e2c91ba92d0fe776
#
_cell.length_a   1.000
_cell.length_b   1.000
_cell.length_c   1.000
_cell.angle_alpha   90.00
_cell.angle_beta   90.00
_cell.angle_gamma   90.00
#
_symmetry.space_group_name_H-M   'P 1'
#
loop_
_entity.id
_entity.type
_entity.pdbx_description
1 polymer ?
#
loop_
_entity_poly.entity_id
_entity_poly.type
_entity_poly.pdbx_seq_one_letter_code
_entity_poly.pdbx_strand_id
1 'polypeptide(L)'
;MRMDFEEYRALTARGEYLTAGSAVHRFMVAAAEDARRITCEINNVFHTDDELRALFSRLIGEEIDGDFRLFPPFYTDFGRNIRLGRRVFINAGCCFQDQGGIFIGDDCLIGHQVVIATLNHDLAPAHRGSMRPSPVRIGNNVWIGSHATLLPGVNVGNNSVIAAGAVVSRDVPANTVVAGVPAKIIRTIGGKEE
;
A
#
# COMPACT_ATOMS: atom_id res chain seq x y z
N MET A 1 22.30 16.75 -9.89
CA MET A 1 22.05 16.21 -8.54
C MET A 1 21.48 14.81 -8.71
N ARG A 2 21.94 13.83 -7.97
CA ARG A 2 21.40 12.45 -8.06
C ARG A 2 20.19 12.38 -7.14
N MET A 3 19.03 12.02 -7.66
CA MET A 3 17.78 11.88 -6.89
C MET A 3 17.96 10.87 -5.75
N ASP A 4 17.42 11.19 -4.57
CA ASP A 4 17.34 10.30 -3.43
C ASP A 4 15.88 9.95 -3.08
N PHE A 5 15.69 9.10 -2.04
CA PHE A 5 14.35 8.67 -1.64
C PHE A 5 13.50 9.78 -1.02
N GLU A 6 14.11 10.76 -0.36
CA GLU A 6 13.37 11.88 0.24
C GLU A 6 12.85 12.81 -0.84
N GLU A 7 13.71 13.15 -1.81
CA GLU A 7 13.32 13.95 -2.97
C GLU A 7 12.21 13.25 -3.78
N TYR A 8 12.35 11.93 -4.01
CA TYR A 8 11.31 11.14 -4.69
C TYR A 8 9.97 11.19 -3.95
N ARG A 9 9.98 10.97 -2.63
CA ARG A 9 8.77 11.03 -1.79
C ARG A 9 8.12 12.41 -1.79
N ALA A 10 8.93 13.48 -1.75
CA ALA A 10 8.44 14.84 -1.84
C ALA A 10 7.74 15.13 -3.17
N LEU A 11 8.27 14.61 -4.29
CA LEU A 11 7.67 14.73 -5.62
C LEU A 11 6.32 13.98 -5.69
N THR A 12 6.30 12.72 -5.26
CA THR A 12 5.09 11.90 -5.30
C THR A 12 4.00 12.40 -4.35
N ALA A 13 4.38 12.94 -3.17
CA ALA A 13 3.44 13.53 -2.23
C ALA A 13 2.75 14.78 -2.77
N ARG A 14 3.41 15.54 -3.66
CA ARG A 14 2.80 16.67 -4.39
C ARG A 14 1.97 16.23 -5.61
N GLY A 15 1.93 14.93 -5.91
CA GLY A 15 1.23 14.39 -7.08
C GLY A 15 1.91 14.76 -8.40
N GLU A 16 3.22 15.04 -8.38
CA GLU A 16 3.96 15.41 -9.58
C GLU A 16 3.98 14.24 -10.58
N TYR A 17 3.83 14.59 -11.84
CA TYR A 17 3.73 13.62 -12.92
C TYR A 17 5.06 12.90 -13.18
N LEU A 18 5.03 11.58 -13.15
CA LEU A 18 6.20 10.73 -13.40
C LEU A 18 6.34 10.48 -14.90
N THR A 19 6.99 11.41 -15.59
CA THR A 19 7.19 11.31 -17.04
C THR A 19 8.07 10.12 -17.40
N ALA A 20 7.62 9.27 -18.32
CA ALA A 20 8.40 8.13 -18.81
C ALA A 20 9.79 8.57 -19.31
N GLY A 21 10.83 7.84 -18.90
CA GLY A 21 12.22 8.14 -19.27
C GLY A 21 12.85 9.34 -18.56
N SER A 22 12.14 10.05 -17.68
CA SER A 22 12.70 11.15 -16.87
C SER A 22 13.68 10.62 -15.80
N ALA A 23 14.37 11.53 -15.11
CA ALA A 23 15.27 11.16 -14.00
C ALA A 23 14.51 10.47 -12.85
N VAL A 24 13.31 10.96 -12.51
CA VAL A 24 12.45 10.38 -11.47
C VAL A 24 11.97 8.98 -11.86
N HIS A 25 11.61 8.78 -13.12
CA HIS A 25 11.21 7.46 -13.62
C HIS A 25 12.37 6.45 -13.56
N ARG A 26 13.58 6.85 -13.99
CA ARG A 26 14.77 5.99 -13.88
C ARG A 26 15.13 5.66 -12.44
N PHE A 27 15.00 6.61 -11.52
CA PHE A 27 15.22 6.38 -10.10
C PHE A 27 14.23 5.34 -9.55
N MET A 28 12.93 5.50 -9.86
CA MET A 28 11.87 4.57 -9.48
C MET A 28 12.16 3.15 -9.97
N VAL A 29 12.57 2.99 -11.24
CA VAL A 29 12.90 1.67 -11.82
C VAL A 29 14.11 1.04 -11.13
N ALA A 30 15.14 1.83 -10.83
CA ALA A 30 16.32 1.32 -10.12
C ALA A 30 15.98 0.87 -8.68
N ALA A 31 15.16 1.63 -7.96
CA ALA A 31 14.71 1.25 -6.62
C ALA A 31 13.82 -0.01 -6.62
N ALA A 32 13.02 -0.21 -7.67
CA ALA A 32 12.22 -1.43 -7.85
C ALA A 32 13.09 -2.70 -7.94
N GLU A 33 14.31 -2.60 -8.45
CA GLU A 33 15.22 -3.74 -8.49
C GLU A 33 15.65 -4.18 -7.08
N ASP A 34 15.96 -3.23 -6.20
CA ASP A 34 16.31 -3.53 -4.80
C ASP A 34 15.10 -4.10 -4.03
N ALA A 35 13.90 -3.56 -4.25
CA ALA A 35 12.67 -4.10 -3.66
C ALA A 35 12.44 -5.56 -4.08
N ARG A 36 12.62 -5.90 -5.36
CA ARG A 36 12.49 -7.28 -5.86
C ARG A 36 13.51 -8.23 -5.24
N ARG A 37 14.75 -7.80 -4.99
CA ARG A 37 15.76 -8.64 -4.32
C ARG A 37 15.31 -8.98 -2.91
N ILE A 38 14.81 -8.00 -2.16
CA ILE A 38 14.36 -8.22 -0.77
C ILE A 38 13.08 -9.06 -0.74
N THR A 39 12.09 -8.78 -1.60
CA THR A 39 10.86 -9.58 -1.65
C THR A 39 11.12 -11.01 -2.11
N CYS A 40 12.10 -11.24 -2.99
CA CYS A 40 12.54 -12.57 -3.37
C CYS A 40 13.11 -13.33 -2.16
N GLU A 41 13.89 -12.66 -1.30
CA GLU A 41 14.41 -13.24 -0.05
C GLU A 41 13.27 -13.56 0.92
N ILE A 42 12.33 -12.63 1.15
CA ILE A 42 11.14 -12.82 2.00
C ILE A 42 10.31 -14.04 1.56
N ASN A 43 10.13 -14.22 0.24
CA ASN A 43 9.12 -15.12 -0.30
C ASN A 43 9.61 -16.56 -0.54
N ASN A 44 10.91 -16.79 -0.69
CA ASN A 44 11.42 -18.07 -1.18
C ASN A 44 12.21 -18.89 -0.15
N VAL A 45 12.36 -18.36 1.07
CA VAL A 45 13.04 -19.04 2.17
C VAL A 45 12.18 -18.93 3.42
N PHE A 46 12.21 -19.95 4.28
CA PHE A 46 11.57 -19.86 5.59
C PHE A 46 12.29 -18.84 6.47
N HIS A 47 11.52 -17.99 7.14
CA HIS A 47 11.99 -16.99 8.09
C HIS A 47 11.16 -17.04 9.38
N THR A 48 11.77 -16.79 10.50
CA THR A 48 11.08 -16.48 11.76
C THR A 48 10.40 -15.11 11.69
N ASP A 49 9.47 -14.82 12.60
CA ASP A 49 8.82 -13.51 12.68
C ASP A 49 9.82 -12.36 12.84
N ASP A 50 10.90 -12.57 13.62
CA ASP A 50 11.96 -11.57 13.82
C ASP A 50 12.76 -11.30 12.55
N GLU A 51 13.10 -12.34 11.80
CA GLU A 51 13.78 -12.22 10.51
C GLU A 51 12.89 -11.53 9.47
N LEU A 52 11.59 -11.86 9.43
CA LEU A 52 10.63 -11.16 8.55
C LEU A 52 10.52 -9.69 8.88
N ARG A 53 10.48 -9.32 10.18
CA ARG A 53 10.51 -7.90 10.60
C ARG A 53 11.77 -7.19 10.14
N ALA A 54 12.93 -7.80 10.33
CA ALA A 54 14.19 -7.22 9.89
C ALA A 54 14.26 -7.03 8.37
N LEU A 55 13.81 -8.03 7.61
CA LEU A 55 13.72 -7.95 6.14
C LEU A 55 12.74 -6.88 5.68
N PHE A 56 11.58 -6.79 6.32
CA PHE A 56 10.58 -5.79 5.97
C PHE A 56 11.04 -4.37 6.35
N SER A 57 11.70 -4.19 7.50
CA SER A 57 12.36 -2.92 7.88
C SER A 57 13.40 -2.50 6.82
N ARG A 58 14.22 -3.45 6.36
CA ARG A 58 15.18 -3.21 5.26
C ARG A 58 14.47 -2.81 3.97
N LEU A 59 13.34 -3.45 3.64
CA LEU A 59 12.53 -3.17 2.45
C LEU A 59 12.00 -1.74 2.47
N ILE A 60 11.35 -1.33 3.57
CA ILE A 60 10.74 0.00 3.66
C ILE A 60 11.73 1.10 4.03
N GLY A 61 12.91 0.71 4.58
CA GLY A 61 13.97 1.64 4.98
C GLY A 61 13.70 2.36 6.29
N GLU A 62 12.84 1.81 7.12
CA GLU A 62 12.51 2.32 8.46
C GLU A 62 12.35 1.15 9.43
N GLU A 63 12.64 1.42 10.71
CA GLU A 63 12.39 0.45 11.77
C GLU A 63 10.87 0.28 11.96
N ILE A 64 10.42 -0.96 12.09
CA ILE A 64 9.01 -1.27 12.31
C ILE A 64 8.77 -1.81 13.71
N ASP A 65 7.53 -1.66 14.16
CA ASP A 65 7.06 -2.11 15.47
C ASP A 65 7.31 -3.60 15.72
N GLY A 66 7.67 -3.96 16.96
CA GLY A 66 7.94 -5.34 17.36
C GLY A 66 6.76 -6.30 17.23
N ASP A 67 5.53 -5.78 17.22
CA ASP A 67 4.30 -6.55 17.06
C ASP A 67 3.83 -6.64 15.59
N PHE A 68 4.60 -6.11 14.64
CA PHE A 68 4.32 -6.29 13.21
C PHE A 68 4.39 -7.76 12.82
N ARG A 69 3.45 -8.20 12.00
CA ARG A 69 3.42 -9.56 11.44
C ARG A 69 3.17 -9.56 9.95
N LEU A 70 3.89 -10.45 9.28
CA LEU A 70 3.78 -10.69 7.85
C LEU A 70 3.68 -12.19 7.56
N PHE A 71 2.71 -12.60 6.76
CA PHE A 71 2.68 -13.94 6.17
C PHE A 71 3.09 -13.85 4.69
N PRO A 72 4.26 -14.41 4.32
CA PRO A 72 4.66 -14.49 2.92
C PRO A 72 3.70 -15.37 2.07
N PRO A 73 3.67 -15.18 0.73
CA PRO A 73 4.45 -14.21 -0.01
C PRO A 73 3.89 -12.78 0.07
N PHE A 74 4.79 -11.80 -0.04
CA PHE A 74 4.47 -10.38 -0.13
C PHE A 74 5.15 -9.77 -1.35
N TYR A 75 4.44 -8.89 -2.06
CA TYR A 75 4.95 -8.23 -3.26
C TYR A 75 4.81 -6.71 -3.15
N THR A 76 5.83 -6.00 -3.57
CA THR A 76 5.78 -4.54 -3.70
C THR A 76 6.67 -4.09 -4.86
N ASP A 77 6.32 -2.94 -5.45
CA ASP A 77 7.02 -2.42 -6.62
C ASP A 77 8.22 -1.54 -6.26
N PHE A 78 8.19 -0.88 -5.11
CA PHE A 78 9.22 0.10 -4.73
C PHE A 78 9.74 -0.10 -3.29
N GLY A 79 8.88 -0.48 -2.37
CA GLY A 79 9.16 -0.75 -0.97
C GLY A 79 9.34 0.52 -0.13
N ARG A 80 10.11 1.47 -0.62
CA ARG A 80 10.57 2.65 0.12
C ARG A 80 9.51 3.72 0.36
N ASN A 81 8.30 3.56 -0.15
CA ASN A 81 7.21 4.52 0.04
C ASN A 81 6.02 3.91 0.81
N ILE A 82 6.27 2.85 1.58
CA ILE A 82 5.35 2.27 2.57
C ILE A 82 5.68 2.86 3.94
N ARG A 83 4.63 3.22 4.69
CA ARG A 83 4.71 3.65 6.09
C ARG A 83 3.70 2.88 6.89
N LEU A 84 4.14 2.28 7.98
CA LEU A 84 3.32 1.47 8.87
C LEU A 84 3.27 2.07 10.26
N GLY A 85 2.08 2.05 10.84
CA GLY A 85 1.89 2.21 12.28
C GLY A 85 2.28 0.94 13.04
N ARG A 86 1.85 0.86 14.29
CA ARG A 86 2.13 -0.26 15.20
C ARG A 86 1.10 -1.38 15.06
N ARG A 87 1.50 -2.61 15.39
CA ARG A 87 0.63 -3.81 15.43
C ARG A 87 -0.12 -4.04 14.12
N VAL A 88 0.53 -3.79 12.98
CA VAL A 88 -0.03 -4.07 11.65
C VAL A 88 0.20 -5.53 11.30
N PHE A 89 -0.84 -6.19 10.81
CA PHE A 89 -0.77 -7.54 10.28
C PHE A 89 -1.06 -7.54 8.78
N ILE A 90 -0.16 -8.14 8.00
CA ILE A 90 -0.30 -8.32 6.54
C ILE A 90 -0.33 -9.81 6.23
N ASN A 91 -1.42 -10.28 5.65
CA ASN A 91 -1.59 -11.68 5.28
C ASN A 91 -0.98 -12.00 3.91
N ALA A 92 -0.89 -13.28 3.58
CA ALA A 92 -0.20 -13.79 2.41
C ALA A 92 -0.78 -13.29 1.07
N GLY A 93 0.09 -13.10 0.10
CA GLY A 93 -0.26 -12.78 -1.28
C GLY A 93 -0.56 -11.30 -1.55
N CYS A 94 -0.37 -10.42 -0.58
CA CYS A 94 -0.62 -9.00 -0.76
C CYS A 94 0.33 -8.37 -1.79
N CYS A 95 -0.20 -7.44 -2.61
CA CYS A 95 0.53 -6.73 -3.65
C CYS A 95 0.38 -5.21 -3.45
N PHE A 96 1.46 -4.53 -3.09
CA PHE A 96 1.47 -3.10 -2.84
C PHE A 96 2.23 -2.37 -3.96
N GLN A 97 1.50 -1.61 -4.78
CA GLN A 97 2.10 -0.70 -5.74
C GLN A 97 2.33 0.64 -5.03
N ASP A 98 3.46 0.76 -4.35
CA ASP A 98 3.70 1.80 -3.35
C ASP A 98 4.42 3.04 -3.87
N GLN A 99 4.71 3.16 -5.16
CA GLN A 99 5.46 4.29 -5.71
C GLN A 99 4.81 5.64 -5.41
N GLY A 100 3.47 5.71 -5.34
CA GLY A 100 2.73 6.93 -4.98
C GLY A 100 2.58 7.17 -3.48
N GLY A 101 2.94 6.17 -2.65
CA GLY A 101 2.85 6.22 -1.18
C GLY A 101 1.69 5.42 -0.61
N ILE A 102 2.00 4.53 0.33
CA ILE A 102 1.01 3.76 1.12
C ILE A 102 1.27 4.05 2.60
N PHE A 103 0.24 4.54 3.27
CA PHE A 103 0.29 4.89 4.69
C PHE A 103 -0.77 4.09 5.44
N ILE A 104 -0.35 3.25 6.37
CA ILE A 104 -1.22 2.36 7.16
C ILE A 104 -1.05 2.72 8.63
N GLY A 105 -2.15 3.03 9.31
CA GLY A 105 -2.17 3.37 10.73
C GLY A 105 -1.99 2.16 11.64
N ASP A 106 -2.14 2.40 12.95
CA ASP A 106 -2.01 1.39 14.00
C ASP A 106 -3.14 0.34 13.92
N ASP A 107 -2.88 -0.88 14.41
CA ASP A 107 -3.87 -1.94 14.64
C ASP A 107 -4.61 -2.41 13.36
N CYS A 108 -4.00 -2.27 12.19
CA CYS A 108 -4.63 -2.65 10.93
C CYS A 108 -4.45 -4.14 10.60
N LEU A 109 -5.51 -4.76 10.11
CA LEU A 109 -5.54 -6.15 9.67
C LEU A 109 -5.75 -6.20 8.15
N ILE A 110 -4.73 -6.64 7.40
CA ILE A 110 -4.78 -6.74 5.95
C ILE A 110 -4.95 -8.22 5.57
N GLY A 111 -6.08 -8.55 4.95
CA GLY A 111 -6.42 -9.90 4.51
C GLY A 111 -5.56 -10.42 3.36
N HIS A 112 -5.74 -11.70 3.02
CA HIS A 112 -4.99 -12.34 1.93
C HIS A 112 -5.23 -11.63 0.59
N GLN A 113 -4.18 -11.54 -0.23
CA GLN A 113 -4.24 -11.10 -1.62
C GLN A 113 -4.88 -9.71 -1.80
N VAL A 114 -4.71 -8.84 -0.82
CA VAL A 114 -5.13 -7.44 -0.93
C VAL A 114 -4.20 -6.72 -1.90
N VAL A 115 -4.79 -5.92 -2.80
CA VAL A 115 -4.06 -5.07 -3.74
C VAL A 115 -4.24 -3.61 -3.33
N ILE A 116 -3.14 -2.88 -3.18
CA ILE A 116 -3.16 -1.43 -2.98
C ILE A 116 -2.40 -0.79 -4.13
N ALA A 117 -3.10 -0.01 -4.96
CA ALA A 117 -2.53 0.70 -6.08
C ALA A 117 -2.41 2.20 -5.77
N THR A 118 -1.30 2.81 -6.15
CA THR A 118 -1.04 4.25 -5.92
C THR A 118 -0.66 5.01 -7.19
N LEU A 119 -0.68 4.34 -8.35
CA LEU A 119 -0.38 4.96 -9.64
C LEU A 119 -1.52 4.77 -10.64
N ASN A 120 -1.78 5.80 -11.41
CA ASN A 120 -2.57 5.72 -12.65
C ASN A 120 -1.66 6.08 -13.84
N HIS A 121 -1.71 5.29 -14.90
CA HIS A 121 -1.11 5.65 -16.18
C HIS A 121 -1.89 6.77 -16.86
N ASP A 122 -1.20 7.55 -17.70
CA ASP A 122 -1.88 8.54 -18.53
C ASP A 122 -2.88 7.88 -19.48
N LEU A 123 -4.06 8.47 -19.60
CA LEU A 123 -5.12 7.94 -20.47
C LEU A 123 -4.81 8.13 -21.94
N ALA A 124 -4.05 9.17 -22.29
CA ALA A 124 -3.63 9.40 -23.68
C ALA A 124 -2.63 8.33 -24.13
N PRO A 125 -2.90 7.58 -25.21
CA PRO A 125 -2.03 6.50 -25.65
C PRO A 125 -0.57 6.92 -25.89
N ALA A 126 -0.34 8.13 -26.39
CA ALA A 126 0.99 8.67 -26.65
C ALA A 126 1.81 8.92 -25.37
N HIS A 127 1.16 9.04 -24.21
CA HIS A 127 1.79 9.33 -22.91
C HIS A 127 1.57 8.23 -21.88
N ARG A 128 1.02 7.08 -22.29
CA ARG A 128 0.63 5.99 -21.38
C ARG A 128 1.79 5.41 -20.55
N GLY A 129 3.02 5.56 -20.99
CA GLY A 129 4.20 5.19 -20.18
C GLY A 129 4.47 6.09 -18.99
N SER A 130 3.82 7.25 -18.93
CA SER A 130 3.91 8.19 -17.81
C SER A 130 2.80 7.93 -16.78
N MET A 131 3.02 8.33 -15.53
CA MET A 131 2.13 7.96 -14.42
C MET A 131 1.86 9.17 -13.52
N ARG A 132 0.67 9.14 -12.90
CA ARG A 132 0.27 10.10 -11.87
C ARG A 132 0.20 9.39 -10.53
N PRO A 133 1.04 9.73 -9.55
CA PRO A 133 0.98 9.19 -8.21
C PRO A 133 -0.20 9.78 -7.43
N SER A 134 -0.85 8.93 -6.65
CA SER A 134 -1.93 9.33 -5.74
C SER A 134 -1.88 8.41 -4.52
N PRO A 135 -1.43 8.90 -3.36
CA PRO A 135 -1.20 8.07 -2.20
C PRO A 135 -2.48 7.45 -1.64
N VAL A 136 -2.38 6.23 -1.12
CA VAL A 136 -3.45 5.58 -0.36
C VAL A 136 -3.16 5.73 1.12
N ARG A 137 -4.16 6.15 1.89
CA ARG A 137 -4.06 6.35 3.34
C ARG A 137 -5.10 5.50 4.05
N ILE A 138 -4.66 4.70 4.99
CA ILE A 138 -5.49 3.81 5.80
C ILE A 138 -5.32 4.25 7.24
N GLY A 139 -6.43 4.59 7.88
CA GLY A 139 -6.47 5.01 9.27
C GLY A 139 -6.15 3.88 10.25
N ASN A 140 -6.39 4.12 11.52
CA ASN A 140 -6.15 3.14 12.58
C ASN A 140 -7.29 2.13 12.69
N ASN A 141 -6.97 0.91 13.15
CA ASN A 141 -7.94 -0.15 13.44
C ASN A 141 -8.83 -0.47 12.22
N VAL A 142 -8.24 -0.50 11.04
CA VAL A 142 -8.95 -0.85 9.80
C VAL A 142 -8.77 -2.33 9.49
N TRP A 143 -9.87 -2.99 9.17
CA TRP A 143 -9.84 -4.36 8.66
C TRP A 143 -10.13 -4.38 7.16
N ILE A 144 -9.17 -4.89 6.38
CA ILE A 144 -9.33 -5.10 4.94
C ILE A 144 -9.48 -6.59 4.67
N GLY A 145 -10.64 -6.97 4.18
CA GLY A 145 -10.97 -8.35 3.83
C GLY A 145 -10.15 -8.84 2.63
N SER A 146 -10.02 -10.16 2.53
CA SER A 146 -9.24 -10.81 1.47
C SER A 146 -9.69 -10.41 0.06
N HIS A 147 -8.76 -10.33 -0.88
CA HIS A 147 -9.00 -9.96 -2.29
C HIS A 147 -9.58 -8.55 -2.50
N ALA A 148 -9.59 -7.68 -1.50
CA ALA A 148 -9.99 -6.30 -1.70
C ALA A 148 -8.93 -5.54 -2.51
N THR A 149 -9.39 -4.57 -3.31
CA THR A 149 -8.51 -3.69 -4.09
C THR A 149 -8.80 -2.23 -3.71
N LEU A 150 -7.76 -1.50 -3.30
CA LEU A 150 -7.81 -0.07 -3.05
C LEU A 150 -7.17 0.66 -4.22
N LEU A 151 -7.91 1.60 -4.83
CA LEU A 151 -7.45 2.37 -5.98
C LEU A 151 -6.68 3.63 -5.56
N PRO A 152 -5.87 4.20 -6.48
CA PRO A 152 -5.04 5.36 -6.19
C PRO A 152 -5.81 6.54 -5.62
N GLY A 153 -5.29 7.12 -4.54
CA GLY A 153 -5.84 8.32 -3.90
C GLY A 153 -6.89 8.08 -2.82
N VAL A 154 -7.26 6.83 -2.57
CA VAL A 154 -8.29 6.49 -1.56
C VAL A 154 -7.78 6.75 -0.14
N ASN A 155 -8.64 7.38 0.68
CA ASN A 155 -8.47 7.49 2.12
C ASN A 155 -9.51 6.62 2.84
N VAL A 156 -9.06 5.76 3.75
CA VAL A 156 -9.92 4.90 4.59
C VAL A 156 -9.89 5.42 6.01
N GLY A 157 -11.03 5.82 6.52
CA GLY A 157 -11.19 6.34 7.88
C GLY A 157 -10.99 5.26 8.95
N ASN A 158 -10.71 5.70 10.18
CA ASN A 158 -10.47 4.82 11.32
C ASN A 158 -11.64 3.85 11.58
N ASN A 159 -11.33 2.67 12.12
CA ASN A 159 -12.30 1.65 12.52
C ASN A 159 -13.18 1.12 11.37
N SER A 160 -12.81 1.35 10.13
CA SER A 160 -13.61 0.90 8.98
C SER A 160 -13.28 -0.53 8.59
N VAL A 161 -14.22 -1.16 7.92
CA VAL A 161 -14.07 -2.51 7.36
C VAL A 161 -14.29 -2.46 5.85
N ILE A 162 -13.32 -2.95 5.11
CA ILE A 162 -13.43 -3.22 3.68
C ILE A 162 -13.77 -4.69 3.52
N ALA A 163 -14.95 -5.02 3.02
CA ALA A 163 -15.37 -6.40 2.84
C ALA A 163 -14.49 -7.13 1.80
N ALA A 164 -14.42 -8.45 1.92
CA ALA A 164 -13.67 -9.27 0.98
C ALA A 164 -14.14 -9.06 -0.48
N GLY A 165 -13.18 -8.99 -1.41
CA GLY A 165 -13.45 -8.77 -2.84
C GLY A 165 -13.94 -7.38 -3.22
N ALA A 166 -13.99 -6.42 -2.29
CA ALA A 166 -14.42 -5.06 -2.59
C ALA A 166 -13.38 -4.29 -3.43
N VAL A 167 -13.86 -3.45 -4.37
CA VAL A 167 -13.01 -2.51 -5.11
C VAL A 167 -13.32 -1.08 -4.64
N VAL A 168 -12.40 -0.54 -3.83
CA VAL A 168 -12.54 0.78 -3.21
C VAL A 168 -11.99 1.83 -4.16
N SER A 169 -12.87 2.66 -4.71
CA SER A 169 -12.54 3.71 -5.69
C SER A 169 -12.85 5.13 -5.18
N ARG A 170 -13.29 5.27 -3.94
CA ARG A 170 -13.61 6.53 -3.26
C ARG A 170 -13.25 6.42 -1.79
N ASP A 171 -13.11 7.56 -1.13
CA ASP A 171 -12.85 7.62 0.31
C ASP A 171 -13.93 6.87 1.10
N VAL A 172 -13.48 6.21 2.17
CA VAL A 172 -14.31 5.44 3.10
C VAL A 172 -14.37 6.22 4.42
N PRO A 173 -15.56 6.67 4.85
CA PRO A 173 -15.70 7.34 6.14
C PRO A 173 -15.30 6.43 7.31
N ALA A 174 -14.87 7.02 8.43
CA ALA A 174 -14.61 6.27 9.66
C ALA A 174 -15.85 5.51 10.15
N ASN A 175 -15.62 4.40 10.86
CA ASN A 175 -16.67 3.58 11.48
C ASN A 175 -17.71 3.06 10.45
N THR A 176 -17.29 2.70 9.25
CA THR A 176 -18.18 2.14 8.21
C THR A 176 -17.72 0.80 7.69
N VAL A 177 -18.65 0.01 7.20
CA VAL A 177 -18.39 -1.19 6.43
C VAL A 177 -18.74 -0.90 4.97
N VAL A 178 -17.78 -1.13 4.07
CA VAL A 178 -17.99 -1.00 2.62
C VAL A 178 -17.82 -2.34 1.92
N ALA A 179 -18.62 -2.59 0.87
CA ALA A 179 -18.58 -3.82 0.09
C ALA A 179 -18.94 -3.59 -1.37
N GLY A 180 -18.54 -4.52 -2.24
CA GLY A 180 -18.94 -4.59 -3.65
C GLY A 180 -17.95 -3.95 -4.62
N VAL A 181 -18.31 -3.95 -5.92
CA VAL A 181 -17.54 -3.41 -7.05
C VAL A 181 -18.46 -2.50 -7.87
N PRO A 182 -18.29 -1.16 -7.81
CA PRO A 182 -17.45 -0.44 -6.85
C PRO A 182 -18.00 -0.53 -5.43
N ALA A 183 -17.10 -0.40 -4.43
CA ALA A 183 -17.46 -0.47 -3.01
C ALA A 183 -18.43 0.66 -2.62
N LYS A 184 -19.45 0.29 -1.84
CA LYS A 184 -20.44 1.20 -1.27
C LYS A 184 -20.59 0.94 0.22
N ILE A 185 -20.96 1.96 0.98
CA ILE A 185 -21.28 1.82 2.40
C ILE A 185 -22.50 0.91 2.53
N ILE A 186 -22.35 -0.17 3.31
CA ILE A 186 -23.44 -1.12 3.60
C ILE A 186 -23.89 -1.05 5.06
N ARG A 187 -23.04 -0.52 5.95
CA ARG A 187 -23.35 -0.41 7.37
C ARG A 187 -22.45 0.63 8.06
N THR A 188 -22.94 1.25 9.12
CA THR A 188 -22.17 2.06 10.09
C THR A 188 -21.86 1.20 11.32
N ILE A 189 -20.61 1.25 11.80
CA ILE A 189 -20.16 0.54 13.01
C ILE A 189 -20.47 1.42 14.23
N GLY A 190 -21.10 0.85 15.27
CA GLY A 190 -21.46 1.59 16.50
C GLY A 190 -22.76 2.41 16.42
N GLY A 191 -23.50 2.36 15.32
CA GLY A 191 -24.91 2.76 15.29
C GLY A 191 -25.76 1.74 16.06
N LYS A 192 -26.80 2.20 16.78
CA LYS A 192 -27.78 1.27 17.39
C LYS A 192 -28.31 0.39 16.26
N GLU A 193 -28.25 -0.93 16.46
CA GLU A 193 -29.00 -1.87 15.62
C GLU A 193 -30.49 -1.55 15.81
N GLU A 194 -31.17 -1.10 14.75
CA GLU A 194 -32.64 -1.02 14.71
C GLU A 194 -33.22 -2.41 14.42
#